data_8eacb62ac9a5f3d1a2ccecb00e3ff17b
#
_entry.id   8eacb62ac9a5f3d1a2ccecb00e3ff17b
#
_cell.length_a   1.000
_cell.length_b   1.000
_cell.length_c   1.000
_cell.angle_alpha   90.00
_cell.angle_beta   90.00
_cell.angle_gamma   90.00
#
_symmetry.space_group_name_H-M   'P 1'
#
loop_
_entity.id
_entity.type
_entity.pdbx_description
1 polymer ?
#
loop_
_entity_poly.entity_id
_entity_poly.type
_entity_poly.pdbx_seq_one_letter_code
_entity_poly.pdbx_strand_id
1 'polypeptide(L)'
;MRPASSTMKPSIAIIGSRGIPAKYGGFETFAERVAPSLVDEGYEVWASCEGTYPPHLSRYKGVKLFYFPIKPFRRVFYETIYDVFSLARASVTCDSVLMLGYGAGFFFFIPKLFRKRLVVNVDGREWKREKYNKLEKAALYVNEQFALFYADTVVADARAIQTYLATRGRNAVFIPYGVDAPRNVPWDPSQLGQQRGSAGGLAHILSHDYLLIVARLERENNIDMMVDAFLTAKTGKKLVVVGSFLDAHYQKEIETLIADHQGHDRITFVGAVYDKSALNMLRQHCFAYLHGHSAGGTNPSLLEAMISKNLICAHDNQFNREVCDRFALFFKDARDLSADIQSLEACPAEYDELRKGAYNRAKTKYSWNHVVKEYGALISAELK
;
A
#
# COMPACT_ATOMS: atom_id res chain seq x y z
N MET A 1 1.48 15.43 51.35
CA MET A 1 1.83 14.62 50.17
C MET A 1 0.83 14.94 49.10
N ARG A 2 1.22 15.63 48.01
CA ARG A 2 0.37 15.77 46.84
C ARG A 2 0.38 14.42 46.10
N PRO A 3 -0.77 13.91 45.62
CA PRO A 3 -0.75 12.70 44.82
C PRO A 3 0.07 12.97 43.56
N ALA A 4 0.93 12.00 43.20
CA ALA A 4 1.69 12.04 41.95
C ALA A 4 0.72 12.31 40.79
N SER A 5 0.90 13.44 40.10
CA SER A 5 0.16 13.73 38.88
C SER A 5 0.42 12.60 37.91
N SER A 6 -0.61 11.85 37.57
CA SER A 6 -0.58 10.97 36.41
C SER A 6 -0.31 11.88 35.20
N THR A 7 0.94 11.92 34.77
CA THR A 7 1.31 12.62 33.54
C THR A 7 0.62 11.87 32.40
N MET A 8 -0.56 12.35 32.00
CA MET A 8 -1.19 11.88 30.77
C MET A 8 -0.19 12.08 29.64
N LYS A 9 0.11 11.03 28.90
CA LYS A 9 0.93 11.15 27.71
C LYS A 9 0.24 12.11 26.73
N PRO A 10 1.01 12.87 25.94
CA PRO A 10 0.45 13.83 25.01
C PRO A 10 -0.47 13.19 23.98
N SER A 11 -1.33 14.01 23.40
CA SER A 11 -2.32 13.60 22.43
C SER A 11 -1.80 13.69 21.00
N ILE A 12 -2.15 12.72 20.14
CA ILE A 12 -1.75 12.68 18.73
C ILE A 12 -2.95 12.41 17.82
N ALA A 13 -3.03 13.13 16.70
CA ALA A 13 -3.96 12.83 15.63
C ALA A 13 -3.25 12.15 14.46
N ILE A 14 -3.80 11.04 13.96
CA ILE A 14 -3.41 10.40 12.70
C ILE A 14 -4.47 10.75 11.67
N ILE A 15 -4.08 11.48 10.62
CA ILE A 15 -4.97 12.02 9.59
C ILE A 15 -4.42 11.77 8.19
N GLY A 16 -5.23 12.01 7.13
CA GLY A 16 -4.83 11.75 5.75
C GLY A 16 -5.19 10.33 5.26
N SER A 17 -5.92 9.55 6.06
CA SER A 17 -6.58 8.32 5.63
C SER A 17 -8.09 8.53 5.52
N ARG A 18 -8.79 7.65 4.80
CA ARG A 18 -10.26 7.74 4.72
C ARG A 18 -10.96 7.36 6.02
N GLY A 19 -10.28 6.62 6.89
CA GLY A 19 -10.79 6.24 8.20
C GLY A 19 -10.40 4.82 8.65
N ILE A 20 -10.73 4.51 9.91
CA ILE A 20 -10.56 3.19 10.51
C ILE A 20 -11.89 2.72 11.12
N PRO A 21 -12.15 1.36 11.15
CA PRO A 21 -11.31 0.24 10.72
C PRO A 21 -11.05 0.23 9.20
N ALA A 22 -9.89 -0.24 8.80
CA ALA A 22 -9.46 -0.23 7.40
C ALA A 22 -10.39 -1.09 6.52
N LYS A 23 -10.88 -0.50 5.44
CA LYS A 23 -11.66 -1.19 4.40
C LYS A 23 -10.87 -1.36 3.11
N TYR A 24 -10.09 -0.36 2.76
CA TYR A 24 -9.35 -0.31 1.52
C TYR A 24 -8.23 0.73 1.63
N GLY A 25 -7.03 0.37 1.16
CA GLY A 25 -5.90 1.30 1.05
C GLY A 25 -4.80 1.09 2.08
N GLY A 26 -3.61 1.55 1.73
CA GLY A 26 -2.41 1.44 2.55
C GLY A 26 -2.49 2.33 3.80
N PHE A 27 -2.94 3.57 3.65
CA PHE A 27 -3.04 4.52 4.76
C PHE A 27 -4.08 4.12 5.81
N GLU A 28 -5.22 3.55 5.40
CA GLU A 28 -6.23 3.02 6.31
C GLU A 28 -5.67 1.83 7.11
N THR A 29 -4.97 0.91 6.44
CA THR A 29 -4.32 -0.23 7.11
C THR A 29 -3.21 0.25 8.05
N PHE A 30 -2.41 1.23 7.62
CA PHE A 30 -1.42 1.87 8.47
C PHE A 30 -2.05 2.48 9.74
N ALA A 31 -3.06 3.32 9.57
CA ALA A 31 -3.73 3.98 10.69
C ALA A 31 -4.39 2.95 11.64
N GLU A 32 -5.00 1.89 11.10
CA GLU A 32 -5.59 0.79 11.89
C GLU A 32 -4.56 0.02 12.71
N ARG A 33 -3.29 -0.03 12.26
CA ARG A 33 -2.19 -0.72 12.98
C ARG A 33 -1.49 0.18 13.98
N VAL A 34 -1.14 1.39 13.56
CA VAL A 34 -0.32 2.30 14.37
C VAL A 34 -1.16 2.98 15.47
N ALA A 35 -2.38 3.45 15.16
CA ALA A 35 -3.16 4.20 16.13
C ALA A 35 -3.51 3.41 17.41
N PRO A 36 -4.02 2.16 17.36
CA PRO A 36 -4.27 1.39 18.58
C PRO A 36 -2.99 1.09 19.38
N SER A 37 -1.88 0.83 18.70
CA SER A 37 -0.62 0.54 19.39
C SER A 37 -0.10 1.74 20.18
N LEU A 38 -0.30 2.96 19.68
CA LEU A 38 0.00 4.18 20.43
C LEU A 38 -0.93 4.36 21.64
N VAL A 39 -2.21 3.92 21.52
CA VAL A 39 -3.11 3.87 22.69
C VAL A 39 -2.58 2.90 23.76
N ASP A 40 -2.11 1.72 23.35
CA ASP A 40 -1.52 0.73 24.26
C ASP A 40 -0.25 1.26 24.95
N GLU A 41 0.49 2.15 24.27
CA GLU A 41 1.61 2.90 24.86
C GLU A 41 1.17 4.05 25.77
N GLY A 42 -0.14 4.31 25.90
CA GLY A 42 -0.75 5.28 26.79
C GLY A 42 -0.95 6.68 26.19
N TYR A 43 -0.78 6.88 24.88
CA TYR A 43 -1.12 8.14 24.22
C TYR A 43 -2.64 8.31 24.06
N GLU A 44 -3.12 9.55 24.09
CA GLU A 44 -4.47 9.85 23.63
C GLU A 44 -4.45 9.99 22.10
N VAL A 45 -5.03 9.02 21.38
CA VAL A 45 -4.96 8.96 19.93
C VAL A 45 -6.29 9.28 19.29
N TRP A 46 -6.24 10.16 18.27
CA TRP A 46 -7.37 10.54 17.43
C TRP A 46 -7.11 10.10 15.98
N ALA A 47 -8.16 9.74 15.25
CA ALA A 47 -8.08 9.48 13.82
C ALA A 47 -9.23 10.16 13.08
N SER A 48 -8.92 10.72 11.88
CA SER A 48 -9.94 11.29 11.01
C SER A 48 -10.63 10.22 10.18
N CYS A 49 -11.93 10.42 9.92
CA CYS A 49 -12.72 9.59 9.04
C CYS A 49 -13.52 10.46 8.07
N GLU A 50 -13.65 10.04 6.81
CA GLU A 50 -14.58 10.63 5.86
C GLU A 50 -16.02 10.55 6.38
N GLY A 51 -16.87 11.53 6.02
CA GLY A 51 -18.22 11.64 6.59
C GLY A 51 -19.15 10.46 6.33
N THR A 52 -18.90 9.70 5.26
CA THR A 52 -19.68 8.50 4.90
C THR A 52 -18.96 7.20 5.22
N TYR A 53 -17.81 7.26 5.91
CA TYR A 53 -16.98 6.08 6.19
C TYR A 53 -17.64 5.20 7.26
N PRO A 54 -18.10 3.98 6.91
CA PRO A 54 -18.74 3.07 7.86
C PRO A 54 -17.75 2.10 8.51
N PRO A 55 -18.06 1.60 9.73
CA PRO A 55 -19.18 2.00 10.57
C PRO A 55 -18.88 3.32 11.30
N HIS A 56 -19.91 4.13 11.54
CA HIS A 56 -19.77 5.36 12.33
C HIS A 56 -19.57 5.04 13.82
N LEU A 57 -18.33 4.92 14.25
CA LEU A 57 -17.93 4.65 15.63
C LEU A 57 -17.38 5.92 16.27
N SER A 58 -17.67 6.15 17.55
CA SER A 58 -17.00 7.20 18.32
C SER A 58 -15.57 6.80 18.71
N ARG A 59 -15.33 5.48 18.84
CA ARG A 59 -14.02 4.91 19.17
C ARG A 59 -13.79 3.57 18.47
N TYR A 60 -12.54 3.28 18.15
CA TYR A 60 -12.08 2.00 17.63
C TYR A 60 -10.80 1.57 18.33
N LYS A 61 -10.83 0.45 19.06
CA LYS A 61 -9.68 -0.06 19.85
C LYS A 61 -8.98 1.03 20.67
N GLY A 62 -9.78 1.83 21.40
CA GLY A 62 -9.29 2.94 22.22
C GLY A 62 -9.04 4.26 21.47
N VAL A 63 -8.87 4.24 20.16
CA VAL A 63 -8.68 5.43 19.31
C VAL A 63 -9.98 6.23 19.21
N LYS A 64 -9.93 7.53 19.46
CA LYS A 64 -11.07 8.44 19.28
C LYS A 64 -11.22 8.80 17.80
N LEU A 65 -12.44 8.72 17.26
CA LEU A 65 -12.72 9.00 15.86
C LEU A 65 -13.48 10.32 15.70
N PHE A 66 -13.10 11.10 14.70
CA PHE A 66 -13.89 12.27 14.28
C PHE A 66 -14.15 12.22 12.78
N TYR A 67 -15.34 12.67 12.40
CA TYR A 67 -15.85 12.54 11.05
C TYR A 67 -15.97 13.88 10.36
N PHE A 68 -15.60 13.90 9.08
CA PHE A 68 -15.84 15.05 8.23
C PHE A 68 -17.33 15.19 7.91
N PRO A 69 -17.97 16.34 8.16
CA PRO A 69 -19.44 16.44 8.13
C PRO A 69 -20.03 16.50 6.72
N ILE A 70 -19.22 16.55 5.66
CA ILE A 70 -19.66 16.73 4.27
C ILE A 70 -19.60 15.41 3.51
N LYS A 71 -20.64 15.13 2.72
CA LYS A 71 -20.66 13.96 1.83
C LYS A 71 -19.70 14.15 0.65
N PRO A 72 -19.10 13.06 0.11
CA PRO A 72 -18.23 13.15 -1.04
C PRO A 72 -18.89 13.85 -2.24
N PHE A 73 -18.11 14.74 -2.87
CA PHE A 73 -18.43 15.40 -4.13
C PHE A 73 -17.21 15.30 -5.07
N ARG A 74 -16.98 16.17 -6.02
CA ARG A 74 -15.82 16.09 -6.94
C ARG A 74 -14.53 15.70 -6.20
N ARG A 75 -13.97 14.53 -6.50
CA ARG A 75 -12.98 13.80 -5.72
C ARG A 75 -11.79 14.65 -5.27
N VAL A 76 -11.10 15.33 -6.17
CA VAL A 76 -9.88 16.11 -5.86
C VAL A 76 -10.15 17.21 -4.85
N PHE A 77 -11.23 17.98 -5.02
CA PHE A 77 -11.61 19.05 -4.08
C PHE A 77 -12.06 18.49 -2.74
N TYR A 78 -12.77 17.37 -2.75
CA TYR A 78 -13.24 16.72 -1.52
C TYR A 78 -12.07 16.26 -0.65
N GLU A 79 -11.08 15.56 -1.24
CA GLU A 79 -9.91 15.07 -0.52
C GLU A 79 -9.13 16.24 0.12
N THR A 80 -8.90 17.34 -0.62
CA THR A 80 -8.20 18.52 -0.08
C THR A 80 -8.98 19.17 1.07
N ILE A 81 -10.31 19.37 0.94
CA ILE A 81 -11.11 20.01 1.98
C ILE A 81 -11.21 19.10 3.22
N TYR A 82 -11.31 17.79 3.03
CA TYR A 82 -11.26 16.81 4.10
C TYR A 82 -9.94 16.88 4.88
N ASP A 83 -8.81 16.95 4.18
CA ASP A 83 -7.50 17.05 4.82
C ASP A 83 -7.34 18.38 5.57
N VAL A 84 -7.79 19.51 5.00
CA VAL A 84 -7.76 20.82 5.66
C VAL A 84 -8.61 20.83 6.93
N PHE A 85 -9.83 20.29 6.86
CA PHE A 85 -10.68 20.15 8.05
C PHE A 85 -10.00 19.26 9.11
N SER A 86 -9.42 18.15 8.70
CA SER A 86 -8.75 17.21 9.59
C SER A 86 -7.52 17.84 10.25
N LEU A 87 -6.72 18.61 9.49
CA LEU A 87 -5.59 19.41 10.01
C LEU A 87 -6.05 20.43 11.05
N ALA A 88 -7.08 21.22 10.72
CA ALA A 88 -7.60 22.24 11.64
C ALA A 88 -8.14 21.61 12.93
N ARG A 89 -8.96 20.54 12.81
CA ARG A 89 -9.52 19.83 13.95
C ARG A 89 -8.43 19.21 14.83
N ALA A 90 -7.47 18.52 14.23
CA ALA A 90 -6.33 17.93 14.92
C ALA A 90 -5.48 18.98 15.63
N SER A 91 -5.21 20.11 14.99
CA SER A 91 -4.40 21.19 15.55
C SER A 91 -5.02 21.87 16.79
N VAL A 92 -6.36 21.87 16.87
CA VAL A 92 -7.06 22.41 18.05
C VAL A 92 -7.13 21.37 19.17
N THR A 93 -7.25 20.07 18.83
CA THR A 93 -7.56 19.03 19.83
C THR A 93 -6.34 18.25 20.32
N CYS A 94 -5.25 18.17 19.55
CA CYS A 94 -4.10 17.32 19.85
C CYS A 94 -2.81 18.14 19.98
N ASP A 95 -1.79 17.54 20.61
CA ASP A 95 -0.46 18.14 20.78
C ASP A 95 0.41 17.94 19.55
N SER A 96 0.16 16.88 18.80
CA SER A 96 0.88 16.55 17.57
C SER A 96 -0.03 15.98 16.50
N VAL A 97 0.40 16.08 15.24
CA VAL A 97 -0.31 15.58 14.05
C VAL A 97 0.64 14.69 13.25
N LEU A 98 0.23 13.46 12.98
CA LEU A 98 0.81 12.58 11.98
C LEU A 98 -0.06 12.63 10.74
N MET A 99 0.44 13.28 9.69
CA MET A 99 -0.22 13.40 8.40
C MET A 99 0.28 12.34 7.44
N LEU A 100 -0.64 11.62 6.82
CA LEU A 100 -0.38 10.61 5.79
C LEU A 100 -0.61 11.21 4.40
N GLY A 101 0.46 11.37 3.64
CA GLY A 101 0.46 12.04 2.36
C GLY A 101 0.65 13.56 2.46
N TYR A 102 0.74 14.21 1.30
CA TYR A 102 0.95 15.65 1.21
C TYR A 102 -0.01 16.35 0.21
N GLY A 103 -1.17 15.74 -0.07
CA GLY A 103 -2.15 16.31 -1.00
C GLY A 103 -2.65 17.71 -0.63
N ALA A 104 -2.68 18.02 0.66
CA ALA A 104 -3.03 19.33 1.22
C ALA A 104 -1.81 20.10 1.74
N GLY A 105 -0.61 19.86 1.25
CA GLY A 105 0.65 20.40 1.77
C GLY A 105 0.69 21.93 1.92
N PHE A 106 0.04 22.66 0.99
CA PHE A 106 -0.10 24.12 1.08
C PHE A 106 -0.69 24.57 2.43
N PHE A 107 -1.55 23.77 3.05
CA PHE A 107 -2.23 24.08 4.31
C PHE A 107 -1.48 23.59 5.55
N PHE A 108 -0.29 23.02 5.42
CA PHE A 108 0.48 22.49 6.55
C PHE A 108 1.05 23.58 7.49
N PHE A 109 0.84 24.84 7.16
CA PHE A 109 1.03 25.94 8.10
C PHE A 109 0.02 25.94 9.27
N ILE A 110 -1.16 25.28 9.11
CA ILE A 110 -2.23 25.28 10.12
C ILE A 110 -1.73 24.73 11.47
N PRO A 111 -1.11 23.55 11.58
CA PRO A 111 -0.55 23.09 12.86
C PRO A 111 0.44 24.08 13.47
N LYS A 112 1.20 24.82 12.65
CA LYS A 112 2.17 25.82 13.14
C LYS A 112 1.52 27.05 13.77
N LEU A 113 0.36 27.47 13.28
CA LEU A 113 -0.43 28.54 13.91
C LEU A 113 -0.84 28.16 15.34
N PHE A 114 -1.08 26.89 15.60
CA PHE A 114 -1.43 26.35 16.92
C PHE A 114 -0.22 25.82 17.70
N ARG A 115 1.01 26.06 17.22
CA ARG A 115 2.27 25.58 17.81
C ARG A 115 2.29 24.06 18.03
N LYS A 116 1.69 23.31 17.10
CA LYS A 116 1.64 21.84 17.16
C LYS A 116 2.77 21.22 16.33
N ARG A 117 3.26 20.07 16.77
CA ARG A 117 4.21 19.26 16.02
C ARG A 117 3.53 18.60 14.83
N LEU A 118 4.19 18.64 13.68
CA LEU A 118 3.71 18.04 12.44
C LEU A 118 4.72 17.02 11.92
N VAL A 119 4.35 15.74 11.97
CA VAL A 119 5.05 14.64 11.31
C VAL A 119 4.35 14.33 10.00
N VAL A 120 5.06 14.23 8.90
CA VAL A 120 4.49 13.96 7.58
C VAL A 120 5.10 12.68 7.01
N ASN A 121 4.28 11.67 6.75
CA ASN A 121 4.66 10.53 5.92
C ASN A 121 4.35 10.88 4.47
N VAL A 122 5.38 11.03 3.64
CA VAL A 122 5.23 11.49 2.25
C VAL A 122 4.81 10.40 1.27
N ASP A 123 4.78 9.12 1.71
CA ASP A 123 4.49 7.96 0.82
C ASP A 123 5.48 7.92 -0.35
N GLY A 124 5.13 8.46 -1.50
CA GLY A 124 5.96 8.51 -2.69
C GLY A 124 5.95 9.86 -3.39
N ARG A 125 6.55 9.92 -4.56
CA ARG A 125 6.51 11.12 -5.43
C ARG A 125 5.21 11.13 -6.24
N GLU A 126 4.08 11.48 -5.59
CA GLU A 126 2.76 11.46 -6.21
C GLU A 126 2.69 12.25 -7.53
N TRP A 127 3.39 13.40 -7.61
CA TRP A 127 3.44 14.23 -8.81
C TRP A 127 4.12 13.55 -10.02
N LYS A 128 4.81 12.43 -9.84
CA LYS A 128 5.39 11.65 -10.94
C LYS A 128 4.41 10.63 -11.55
N ARG A 129 3.30 10.35 -10.90
CA ARG A 129 2.36 9.31 -11.35
C ARG A 129 1.66 9.74 -12.64
N GLU A 130 1.52 8.80 -13.57
CA GLU A 130 0.98 9.06 -14.89
C GLU A 130 -0.52 9.40 -14.89
N LYS A 131 -1.24 8.96 -13.88
CA LYS A 131 -2.69 9.24 -13.73
C LYS A 131 -3.03 10.72 -13.57
N TYR A 132 -2.07 11.58 -13.26
CA TYR A 132 -2.29 13.01 -13.07
C TYR A 132 -1.93 13.81 -14.31
N ASN A 133 -2.75 14.81 -14.64
CA ASN A 133 -2.47 15.77 -15.68
C ASN A 133 -1.35 16.77 -15.25
N LYS A 134 -0.88 17.61 -16.19
CA LYS A 134 0.24 18.54 -15.94
C LYS A 134 -0.04 19.54 -14.81
N LEU A 135 -1.28 20.04 -14.68
CA LEU A 135 -1.66 20.99 -13.63
C LEU A 135 -1.72 20.30 -12.26
N GLU A 136 -2.30 19.11 -12.20
CA GLU A 136 -2.34 18.31 -10.98
C GLU A 136 -0.92 17.93 -10.54
N LYS A 137 -0.03 17.54 -11.46
CA LYS A 137 1.38 17.29 -11.17
C LYS A 137 2.08 18.51 -10.60
N ALA A 138 1.85 19.69 -11.17
CA ALA A 138 2.41 20.94 -10.66
C ALA A 138 1.87 21.29 -9.27
N ALA A 139 0.57 21.14 -9.05
CA ALA A 139 -0.03 21.36 -7.73
C ALA A 139 0.51 20.39 -6.66
N LEU A 140 0.63 19.10 -6.99
CA LEU A 140 1.21 18.10 -6.09
C LEU A 140 2.69 18.39 -5.80
N TYR A 141 3.46 18.83 -6.79
CA TYR A 141 4.84 19.23 -6.58
C TYR A 141 4.96 20.43 -5.61
N VAL A 142 4.10 21.44 -5.77
CA VAL A 142 4.03 22.60 -4.86
C VAL A 142 3.62 22.15 -3.46
N ASN A 143 2.63 21.28 -3.34
CA ASN A 143 2.21 20.72 -2.05
C ASN A 143 3.35 19.94 -1.37
N GLU A 144 4.17 19.19 -2.12
CA GLU A 144 5.37 18.53 -1.58
C GLU A 144 6.33 19.58 -0.97
N GLN A 145 6.62 20.69 -1.69
CA GLN A 145 7.53 21.72 -1.17
C GLN A 145 7.01 22.34 0.14
N PHE A 146 5.72 22.63 0.23
CA PHE A 146 5.12 23.13 1.47
C PHE A 146 5.13 22.09 2.59
N ALA A 147 4.86 20.83 2.25
CA ALA A 147 4.94 19.74 3.23
C ALA A 147 6.36 19.62 3.80
N LEU A 148 7.38 19.65 2.96
CA LEU A 148 8.77 19.59 3.38
C LEU A 148 9.18 20.85 4.20
N PHE A 149 8.61 22.01 3.89
CA PHE A 149 8.92 23.24 4.61
C PHE A 149 8.30 23.26 6.01
N TYR A 150 7.03 22.87 6.14
CA TYR A 150 6.30 22.98 7.41
C TYR A 150 6.44 21.77 8.33
N ALA A 151 6.79 20.58 7.82
CA ALA A 151 6.95 19.42 8.68
C ALA A 151 8.11 19.59 9.67
N ASP A 152 7.91 19.25 10.93
CA ASP A 152 9.02 19.12 11.90
C ASP A 152 9.83 17.87 11.54
N THR A 153 9.15 16.76 11.29
CA THR A 153 9.76 15.51 10.88
C THR A 153 9.07 14.95 9.64
N VAL A 154 9.88 14.49 8.70
CA VAL A 154 9.42 13.82 7.47
C VAL A 154 9.77 12.35 7.57
N VAL A 155 8.79 11.49 7.25
CA VAL A 155 8.97 10.03 7.16
C VAL A 155 8.91 9.62 5.70
N ALA A 156 9.86 8.80 5.29
CA ALA A 156 9.90 8.13 3.99
C ALA A 156 9.73 6.64 4.18
N ASP A 157 8.87 6.00 3.41
CA ASP A 157 8.62 4.57 3.47
C ASP A 157 9.55 3.72 2.61
N ALA A 158 10.41 4.36 1.79
CA ALA A 158 11.45 3.75 0.98
C ALA A 158 12.75 4.57 1.05
N ARG A 159 13.90 3.89 1.03
CA ARG A 159 15.20 4.58 1.04
C ARG A 159 15.44 5.42 -0.21
N ALA A 160 14.88 4.99 -1.34
CA ALA A 160 14.90 5.78 -2.56
C ALA A 160 14.17 7.12 -2.40
N ILE A 161 13.07 7.15 -1.64
CA ILE A 161 12.36 8.39 -1.27
C ILE A 161 13.20 9.19 -0.27
N GLN A 162 13.77 8.54 0.75
CA GLN A 162 14.67 9.18 1.70
C GLN A 162 15.83 9.88 1.00
N THR A 163 16.48 9.19 0.05
CA THR A 163 17.59 9.76 -0.74
C THR A 163 17.12 10.96 -1.59
N TYR A 164 15.96 10.83 -2.24
CA TYR A 164 15.36 11.94 -2.99
C TYR A 164 15.13 13.16 -2.09
N LEU A 165 14.56 12.97 -0.90
CA LEU A 165 14.32 14.07 0.05
C LEU A 165 15.62 14.72 0.52
N ALA A 166 16.68 13.94 0.70
CA ALA A 166 18.02 14.46 1.03
C ALA A 166 18.55 15.38 -0.08
N THR A 167 18.31 15.05 -1.37
CA THR A 167 18.68 15.96 -2.50
C THR A 167 17.87 17.26 -2.50
N ARG A 168 16.74 17.30 -1.78
CA ARG A 168 15.91 18.49 -1.58
C ARG A 168 16.27 19.25 -0.29
N GLY A 169 17.40 18.90 0.35
CA GLY A 169 17.84 19.51 1.58
C GLY A 169 17.03 19.10 2.84
N ARG A 170 16.28 17.98 2.75
CA ARG A 170 15.43 17.51 3.86
C ARG A 170 15.82 16.11 4.30
N ASN A 171 16.31 16.01 5.54
CA ASN A 171 16.51 14.70 6.16
C ASN A 171 15.16 14.08 6.53
N ALA A 172 14.94 12.85 6.09
CA ALA A 172 13.75 12.07 6.42
C ALA A 172 14.12 10.84 7.25
N VAL A 173 13.24 10.47 8.16
CA VAL A 173 13.34 9.19 8.89
C VAL A 173 12.80 8.09 7.98
N PHE A 174 13.54 7.00 7.82
CA PHE A 174 13.08 5.86 7.05
C PHE A 174 12.28 4.92 7.96
N ILE A 175 10.99 4.77 7.69
CA ILE A 175 10.11 3.78 8.33
C ILE A 175 9.26 3.15 7.23
N PRO A 176 9.49 1.86 6.90
CA PRO A 176 8.78 1.21 5.80
C PRO A 176 7.31 0.90 6.14
N TYR A 177 6.54 0.48 5.15
CA TYR A 177 5.23 -0.09 5.37
C TYR A 177 5.34 -1.49 5.99
N GLY A 178 4.32 -1.91 6.76
CA GLY A 178 4.33 -3.16 7.48
C GLY A 178 3.47 -4.26 6.87
N VAL A 179 3.76 -5.51 7.25
CA VAL A 179 2.96 -6.68 6.90
C VAL A 179 2.87 -7.65 8.06
N ASP A 180 1.74 -8.36 8.18
CA ASP A 180 1.58 -9.49 9.09
C ASP A 180 1.58 -10.81 8.31
N ALA A 181 2.06 -11.87 8.96
CA ALA A 181 1.90 -13.21 8.44
C ALA A 181 0.40 -13.56 8.32
N PRO A 182 -0.07 -13.98 7.15
CA PRO A 182 -1.46 -14.37 6.97
C PRO A 182 -1.76 -15.67 7.75
N ARG A 183 -3.02 -15.83 8.13
CA ARG A 183 -3.49 -17.15 8.58
C ARG A 183 -3.41 -18.14 7.42
N ASN A 184 -3.15 -19.40 7.73
CA ASN A 184 -3.23 -20.46 6.72
C ASN A 184 -4.68 -20.62 6.26
N VAL A 185 -4.93 -20.50 4.96
CA VAL A 185 -6.25 -20.62 4.35
C VAL A 185 -6.22 -21.80 3.40
N PRO A 186 -7.07 -22.82 3.61
CA PRO A 186 -7.19 -23.93 2.66
C PRO A 186 -7.59 -23.45 1.27
N TRP A 187 -7.19 -24.17 0.23
CA TRP A 187 -7.63 -23.91 -1.13
C TRP A 187 -9.12 -24.20 -1.27
N ASP A 188 -9.90 -23.16 -1.49
CA ASP A 188 -11.34 -23.23 -1.73
C ASP A 188 -11.76 -22.13 -2.71
N PRO A 189 -11.69 -22.36 -4.02
CA PRO A 189 -12.04 -21.38 -5.04
C PRO A 189 -13.52 -20.96 -5.02
N SER A 190 -14.40 -21.70 -4.32
CA SER A 190 -15.82 -21.34 -4.19
C SER A 190 -16.01 -20.01 -3.42
N GLN A 191 -15.06 -19.65 -2.54
CA GLN A 191 -15.08 -18.37 -1.82
C GLN A 191 -14.98 -17.16 -2.74
N LEU A 192 -14.49 -17.33 -3.97
CA LEU A 192 -14.38 -16.27 -4.97
C LEU A 192 -15.63 -16.13 -5.84
N GLY A 193 -16.45 -17.17 -5.94
CA GLY A 193 -17.68 -17.17 -6.73
C GLY A 193 -18.82 -16.30 -6.21
N GLN A 194 -18.74 -15.80 -4.99
CA GLN A 194 -19.74 -14.91 -4.39
C GLN A 194 -19.50 -13.41 -4.74
N GLN A 195 -18.40 -13.07 -5.40
CA GLN A 195 -18.11 -11.70 -5.81
C GLN A 195 -18.61 -11.46 -7.23
N ARG A 196 -19.45 -10.44 -7.42
CA ARG A 196 -20.03 -10.05 -8.71
C ARG A 196 -18.91 -9.78 -9.73
N GLY A 197 -18.81 -10.63 -10.75
CA GLY A 197 -17.88 -10.46 -11.88
C GLY A 197 -17.04 -11.69 -12.23
N SER A 198 -16.88 -12.65 -11.34
CA SER A 198 -16.11 -13.89 -11.61
C SER A 198 -17.04 -15.06 -11.95
N ALA A 199 -17.84 -14.93 -13.01
CA ALA A 199 -18.69 -16.05 -13.47
C ALA A 199 -17.81 -17.23 -13.88
N GLY A 200 -17.71 -18.25 -13.03
CA GLY A 200 -17.23 -19.60 -13.40
C GLY A 200 -15.72 -19.78 -13.58
N GLY A 201 -14.89 -18.73 -13.57
CA GLY A 201 -13.52 -18.82 -14.05
C GLY A 201 -12.50 -19.57 -13.18
N LEU A 202 -12.69 -19.64 -11.87
CA LEU A 202 -11.69 -20.21 -10.95
C LEU A 202 -11.93 -21.67 -10.57
N ALA A 203 -13.12 -22.21 -10.84
CA ALA A 203 -13.42 -23.61 -10.55
C ALA A 203 -12.50 -24.64 -11.26
N HIS A 204 -11.85 -24.20 -12.34
CA HIS A 204 -10.93 -25.02 -13.12
C HIS A 204 -9.46 -24.83 -12.75
N ILE A 205 -9.16 -23.95 -11.79
CA ILE A 205 -7.78 -23.63 -11.38
C ILE A 205 -7.46 -24.49 -10.16
N LEU A 206 -6.36 -25.22 -10.24
CA LEU A 206 -5.86 -26.05 -9.15
C LEU A 206 -4.85 -25.22 -8.29
N SER A 207 -4.73 -25.61 -7.02
CA SER A 207 -3.68 -25.07 -6.16
C SER A 207 -2.31 -25.25 -6.81
N HIS A 208 -1.49 -24.19 -6.79
CA HIS A 208 -0.14 -24.12 -7.39
C HIS A 208 -0.08 -24.31 -8.93
N ASP A 209 -1.22 -24.19 -9.62
CA ASP A 209 -1.29 -24.29 -11.07
C ASP A 209 -1.47 -22.95 -11.79
N TYR A 210 -1.22 -21.84 -11.08
CA TYR A 210 -1.36 -20.51 -11.64
C TYR A 210 -0.31 -19.51 -11.13
N LEU A 211 0.00 -18.54 -12.00
CA LEU A 211 0.70 -17.32 -11.68
C LEU A 211 -0.32 -16.28 -11.19
N LEU A 212 0.06 -15.42 -10.26
CA LEU A 212 -0.84 -14.45 -9.64
C LEU A 212 -0.35 -13.01 -9.81
N ILE A 213 -1.25 -12.13 -10.24
CA ILE A 213 -1.08 -10.67 -10.19
C ILE A 213 -2.15 -10.11 -9.25
N VAL A 214 -1.77 -9.27 -8.28
CA VAL A 214 -2.70 -8.51 -7.44
C VAL A 214 -2.30 -7.04 -7.48
N ALA A 215 -3.04 -6.23 -8.25
CA ALA A 215 -2.74 -4.82 -8.46
C ALA A 215 -3.99 -4.04 -8.88
N ARG A 216 -3.95 -2.71 -8.80
CA ARG A 216 -4.82 -1.87 -9.63
C ARG A 216 -4.38 -2.04 -11.08
N LEU A 217 -5.33 -2.25 -11.99
CA LEU A 217 -5.00 -2.49 -13.38
C LEU A 217 -4.78 -1.13 -14.10
N GLU A 218 -3.63 -0.53 -13.79
CA GLU A 218 -3.14 0.77 -14.28
C GLU A 218 -1.79 0.57 -14.99
N ARG A 219 -1.44 1.46 -15.93
CA ARG A 219 -0.20 1.38 -16.73
C ARG A 219 1.06 1.34 -15.87
N GLU A 220 1.11 2.11 -14.78
CA GLU A 220 2.26 2.13 -13.87
C GLU A 220 2.53 0.79 -13.17
N ASN A 221 1.60 -0.17 -13.30
CA ASN A 221 1.72 -1.52 -12.76
C ASN A 221 2.08 -2.56 -13.83
N ASN A 222 2.35 -2.13 -15.07
CA ASN A 222 2.86 -2.95 -16.18
C ASN A 222 2.06 -4.25 -16.39
N ILE A 223 0.72 -4.16 -16.36
CA ILE A 223 -0.15 -5.34 -16.54
C ILE A 223 0.00 -5.89 -17.95
N ASP A 224 0.08 -5.02 -18.96
CA ASP A 224 0.32 -5.33 -20.35
C ASP A 224 1.62 -6.13 -20.54
N MET A 225 2.73 -5.66 -19.95
CA MET A 225 4.03 -6.35 -20.00
C MET A 225 3.96 -7.75 -19.37
N MET A 226 3.28 -7.89 -18.21
CA MET A 226 3.16 -9.17 -17.52
C MET A 226 2.24 -10.16 -18.27
N VAL A 227 1.17 -9.65 -18.89
CA VAL A 227 0.26 -10.43 -19.72
C VAL A 227 0.98 -10.88 -21.00
N ASP A 228 1.71 -10.01 -21.69
CA ASP A 228 2.51 -10.36 -22.87
C ASP A 228 3.56 -11.41 -22.56
N ALA A 229 4.29 -11.24 -21.47
CA ALA A 229 5.28 -12.22 -20.99
C ALA A 229 4.65 -13.61 -20.76
N PHE A 230 3.48 -13.64 -20.12
CA PHE A 230 2.77 -14.89 -19.86
C PHE A 230 2.28 -15.55 -21.16
N LEU A 231 1.73 -14.79 -22.09
CA LEU A 231 1.22 -15.28 -23.36
C LEU A 231 2.31 -15.87 -24.24
N THR A 232 3.50 -15.27 -24.20
CA THR A 232 4.69 -15.71 -24.96
C THR A 232 5.46 -16.83 -24.25
N ALA A 233 5.28 -17.01 -22.95
CA ALA A 233 5.91 -18.08 -22.20
C ALA A 233 5.32 -19.46 -22.59
N LYS A 234 6.20 -20.44 -22.82
CA LYS A 234 5.83 -21.84 -23.00
C LYS A 234 5.58 -22.48 -21.64
N THR A 235 4.42 -22.22 -21.06
CA THR A 235 4.02 -22.70 -19.73
C THR A 235 2.66 -23.38 -19.77
N GLY A 236 2.50 -24.44 -18.97
CA GLY A 236 1.21 -25.09 -18.72
C GLY A 236 0.34 -24.38 -17.68
N LYS A 237 0.89 -23.39 -16.98
CA LYS A 237 0.19 -22.65 -15.93
C LYS A 237 -0.90 -21.75 -16.48
N LYS A 238 -1.81 -21.32 -15.58
CA LYS A 238 -2.79 -20.26 -15.82
C LYS A 238 -2.29 -18.93 -15.28
N LEU A 239 -2.90 -17.83 -15.69
CA LEU A 239 -2.67 -16.51 -15.09
C LEU A 239 -3.96 -16.03 -14.41
N VAL A 240 -3.87 -15.73 -13.13
CA VAL A 240 -4.97 -15.13 -12.35
C VAL A 240 -4.62 -13.66 -12.06
N VAL A 241 -5.50 -12.78 -12.49
CA VAL A 241 -5.33 -11.31 -12.32
C VAL A 241 -6.42 -10.78 -11.41
N VAL A 242 -6.02 -10.24 -10.26
CA VAL A 242 -6.89 -9.63 -9.27
C VAL A 242 -6.73 -8.12 -9.31
N GLY A 243 -7.82 -7.41 -9.56
CA GLY A 243 -7.86 -5.96 -9.63
C GLY A 243 -8.95 -5.47 -10.55
N SER A 244 -9.10 -4.14 -10.63
CA SER A 244 -10.05 -3.51 -11.54
C SER A 244 -9.36 -2.48 -12.41
N PHE A 245 -9.78 -2.40 -13.66
CA PHE A 245 -9.40 -1.33 -14.56
C PHE A 245 -10.09 -0.03 -14.15
N LEU A 246 -9.35 1.06 -14.15
CA LEU A 246 -9.86 2.42 -13.98
C LEU A 246 -9.91 3.17 -15.34
N ASP A 247 -9.15 2.68 -16.32
CA ASP A 247 -9.05 3.22 -17.67
C ASP A 247 -9.59 2.18 -18.67
N ALA A 248 -10.71 2.49 -19.31
CA ALA A 248 -11.34 1.62 -20.30
C ALA A 248 -10.50 1.45 -21.59
N HIS A 249 -9.66 2.44 -21.92
CA HIS A 249 -8.76 2.33 -23.08
C HIS A 249 -7.65 1.30 -22.77
N TYR A 250 -7.04 1.37 -21.60
CA TYR A 250 -6.04 0.40 -21.17
C TYR A 250 -6.61 -1.02 -21.04
N GLN A 251 -7.86 -1.14 -20.56
CA GLN A 251 -8.56 -2.43 -20.56
C GLN A 251 -8.67 -3.02 -21.96
N LYS A 252 -9.11 -2.22 -22.95
CA LYS A 252 -9.25 -2.66 -24.32
C LYS A 252 -7.91 -3.06 -24.98
N GLU A 253 -6.84 -2.36 -24.67
CA GLU A 253 -5.50 -2.72 -25.14
C GLU A 253 -5.10 -4.12 -24.64
N ILE A 254 -5.34 -4.43 -23.37
CA ILE A 254 -5.03 -5.75 -22.79
C ILE A 254 -5.94 -6.84 -23.37
N GLU A 255 -7.22 -6.56 -23.56
CA GLU A 255 -8.17 -7.49 -24.22
C GLU A 255 -7.73 -7.79 -25.66
N THR A 256 -7.26 -6.80 -26.41
CA THR A 256 -6.72 -6.97 -27.76
C THR A 256 -5.46 -7.83 -27.74
N LEU A 257 -4.51 -7.55 -26.84
CA LEU A 257 -3.30 -8.33 -26.68
C LEU A 257 -3.60 -9.80 -26.41
N ILE A 258 -4.57 -10.11 -25.56
CA ILE A 258 -5.01 -11.48 -25.24
C ILE A 258 -5.64 -12.15 -26.47
N ALA A 259 -6.46 -11.41 -27.23
CA ALA A 259 -7.11 -11.93 -28.44
C ALA A 259 -6.09 -12.30 -29.52
N ASP A 260 -5.10 -11.44 -29.74
CA ASP A 260 -4.05 -11.64 -30.76
C ASP A 260 -3.22 -12.91 -30.48
N HIS A 261 -3.08 -13.31 -29.22
CA HIS A 261 -2.37 -14.51 -28.79
C HIS A 261 -3.29 -15.71 -28.56
N GLN A 262 -4.60 -15.63 -28.84
CA GLN A 262 -5.59 -16.67 -28.56
C GLN A 262 -5.55 -17.16 -27.10
N GLY A 263 -5.28 -16.24 -26.16
CA GLY A 263 -4.97 -16.53 -24.75
C GLY A 263 -6.17 -16.57 -23.81
N HIS A 264 -7.42 -16.45 -24.31
CA HIS A 264 -8.62 -16.28 -23.48
C HIS A 264 -8.82 -17.38 -22.43
N ASP A 265 -8.48 -18.64 -22.76
CA ASP A 265 -8.66 -19.76 -21.84
C ASP A 265 -7.56 -19.90 -20.78
N ARG A 266 -6.50 -19.11 -20.90
CA ARG A 266 -5.32 -19.19 -20.02
C ARG A 266 -5.28 -18.09 -18.95
N ILE A 267 -6.06 -17.02 -19.12
CA ILE A 267 -6.04 -15.84 -18.24
C ILE A 267 -7.42 -15.62 -17.62
N THR A 268 -7.46 -15.44 -16.32
CA THR A 268 -8.70 -15.16 -15.58
C THR A 268 -8.60 -13.84 -14.83
N PHE A 269 -9.45 -12.87 -15.19
CA PHE A 269 -9.62 -11.62 -14.44
C PHE A 269 -10.71 -11.81 -13.39
N VAL A 270 -10.33 -11.76 -12.10
CA VAL A 270 -11.23 -11.99 -10.97
C VAL A 270 -12.01 -10.74 -10.58
N GLY A 271 -11.54 -9.57 -11.04
CA GLY A 271 -12.02 -8.29 -10.54
C GLY A 271 -11.37 -7.91 -9.20
N ALA A 272 -11.88 -6.87 -8.56
CA ALA A 272 -11.36 -6.45 -7.25
C ALA A 272 -11.85 -7.40 -6.15
N VAL A 273 -10.92 -7.95 -5.38
CA VAL A 273 -11.18 -8.80 -4.22
C VAL A 273 -10.81 -8.02 -2.96
N TYR A 274 -11.81 -7.76 -2.10
CA TYR A 274 -11.60 -7.02 -0.85
C TYR A 274 -11.57 -7.93 0.39
N ASP A 275 -12.01 -9.17 0.25
CA ASP A 275 -11.93 -10.18 1.29
C ASP A 275 -10.48 -10.61 1.51
N LYS A 276 -9.95 -10.34 2.71
CA LYS A 276 -8.56 -10.66 3.07
C LYS A 276 -8.29 -12.17 3.08
N SER A 277 -9.29 -12.99 3.42
CA SER A 277 -9.15 -14.45 3.44
C SER A 277 -8.99 -14.99 2.02
N ALA A 278 -9.84 -14.52 1.10
CA ALA A 278 -9.78 -14.89 -0.31
C ALA A 278 -8.46 -14.45 -0.98
N LEU A 279 -7.99 -13.22 -0.68
CA LEU A 279 -6.67 -12.76 -1.18
C LEU A 279 -5.51 -13.59 -0.61
N ASN A 280 -5.56 -13.93 0.67
CA ASN A 280 -4.54 -14.77 1.30
C ASN A 280 -4.55 -16.18 0.72
N MET A 281 -5.73 -16.76 0.46
CA MET A 281 -5.85 -18.03 -0.22
C MET A 281 -5.19 -18.01 -1.60
N LEU A 282 -5.50 -16.99 -2.42
CA LEU A 282 -4.89 -16.85 -3.74
C LEU A 282 -3.38 -16.73 -3.67
N ARG A 283 -2.84 -15.95 -2.72
CA ARG A 283 -1.39 -15.82 -2.56
C ARG A 283 -0.74 -17.11 -2.07
N GLN A 284 -1.32 -17.77 -1.08
CA GLN A 284 -0.72 -18.98 -0.50
C GLN A 284 -0.69 -20.17 -1.47
N HIS A 285 -1.58 -20.17 -2.47
CA HIS A 285 -1.75 -21.27 -3.40
C HIS A 285 -1.36 -20.93 -4.84
N CYS A 286 -0.74 -19.78 -5.12
CA CYS A 286 -0.16 -19.53 -6.45
C CYS A 286 1.20 -20.23 -6.60
N PHE A 287 1.56 -20.52 -7.84
CA PHE A 287 2.88 -21.05 -8.19
C PHE A 287 3.96 -19.97 -8.03
N ALA A 288 3.72 -18.78 -8.60
CA ALA A 288 4.56 -17.61 -8.44
C ALA A 288 3.72 -16.33 -8.49
N TYR A 289 4.24 -15.25 -7.90
CA TYR A 289 3.63 -13.93 -7.85
C TYR A 289 4.36 -12.97 -8.78
N LEU A 290 3.63 -12.36 -9.70
CA LEU A 290 4.16 -11.37 -10.63
C LEU A 290 3.85 -9.96 -10.14
N HIS A 291 4.88 -9.12 -10.03
CA HIS A 291 4.80 -7.79 -9.46
C HIS A 291 5.35 -6.73 -10.42
N GLY A 292 4.46 -6.05 -11.12
CA GLY A 292 4.83 -5.09 -12.17
C GLY A 292 4.99 -3.63 -11.72
N HIS A 293 4.73 -3.27 -10.46
CA HIS A 293 4.75 -1.87 -10.01
C HIS A 293 6.08 -1.18 -10.33
N SER A 294 6.00 -0.04 -11.01
CA SER A 294 7.15 0.79 -11.39
C SER A 294 7.31 2.06 -10.55
N ALA A 295 6.28 2.48 -9.83
CA ALA A 295 6.24 3.71 -9.05
C ALA A 295 5.74 3.46 -7.61
N GLY A 296 6.16 4.31 -6.67
CA GLY A 296 5.75 4.27 -5.26
C GLY A 296 6.90 4.01 -4.31
N GLY A 297 6.57 3.76 -3.05
CA GLY A 297 7.50 3.38 -1.98
C GLY A 297 7.48 1.88 -1.69
N THR A 298 7.38 1.50 -0.42
CA THR A 298 7.19 0.10 -0.01
C THR A 298 5.79 -0.38 -0.40
N ASN A 299 5.69 -1.29 -1.37
CA ASN A 299 4.39 -1.74 -1.87
C ASN A 299 3.77 -2.82 -0.97
N PRO A 300 2.57 -2.59 -0.39
CA PRO A 300 1.90 -3.58 0.48
C PRO A 300 1.66 -4.92 -0.20
N SER A 301 1.24 -4.93 -1.47
CA SER A 301 0.92 -6.16 -2.21
C SER A 301 2.16 -7.05 -2.41
N LEU A 302 3.34 -6.45 -2.60
CA LEU A 302 4.61 -7.16 -2.67
C LEU A 302 4.98 -7.78 -1.32
N LEU A 303 4.85 -7.03 -0.24
CA LEU A 303 5.09 -7.54 1.12
C LEU A 303 4.15 -8.70 1.47
N GLU A 304 2.88 -8.59 1.11
CA GLU A 304 1.88 -9.64 1.33
C GLU A 304 2.20 -10.91 0.52
N ALA A 305 2.75 -10.77 -0.68
CA ALA A 305 3.22 -11.92 -1.46
C ALA A 305 4.47 -12.56 -0.81
N MET A 306 5.44 -11.75 -0.38
CA MET A 306 6.65 -12.24 0.30
C MET A 306 6.32 -12.99 1.59
N ILE A 307 5.45 -12.43 2.45
CA ILE A 307 5.06 -13.06 3.72
C ILE A 307 4.18 -14.29 3.53
N SER A 308 3.56 -14.44 2.36
CA SER A 308 2.82 -15.64 1.95
C SER A 308 3.72 -16.74 1.37
N LYS A 309 5.03 -16.54 1.40
CA LYS A 309 6.06 -17.47 0.89
C LYS A 309 5.97 -17.71 -0.62
N ASN A 310 5.57 -16.70 -1.39
CA ASN A 310 5.57 -16.82 -2.85
C ASN A 310 6.99 -16.76 -3.43
N LEU A 311 7.18 -17.41 -4.59
CA LEU A 311 8.22 -17.03 -5.53
C LEU A 311 7.82 -15.69 -6.14
N ILE A 312 8.76 -14.74 -6.17
CA ILE A 312 8.49 -13.38 -6.63
C ILE A 312 9.22 -13.13 -7.94
N CYS A 313 8.48 -12.73 -8.98
CA CYS A 313 9.03 -12.08 -10.16
C CYS A 313 8.62 -10.62 -10.10
N ALA A 314 9.58 -9.71 -9.93
CA ALA A 314 9.30 -8.30 -9.73
C ALA A 314 9.94 -7.43 -10.83
N HIS A 315 9.23 -6.39 -11.27
CA HIS A 315 9.77 -5.40 -12.20
C HIS A 315 11.03 -4.76 -11.63
N ASP A 316 12.10 -4.70 -12.45
CA ASP A 316 13.43 -4.22 -12.04
C ASP A 316 13.45 -2.70 -11.85
N ASN A 317 13.23 -2.28 -10.62
CA ASN A 317 13.37 -0.89 -10.21
C ASN A 317 13.89 -0.80 -8.76
N GLN A 318 14.30 0.41 -8.38
CA GLN A 318 14.92 0.66 -7.09
C GLN A 318 14.03 0.29 -5.88
N PHE A 319 12.70 0.43 -5.98
CA PHE A 319 11.77 0.14 -4.89
C PHE A 319 11.60 -1.36 -4.69
N ASN A 320 11.37 -2.10 -5.76
CA ASN A 320 11.22 -3.55 -5.70
C ASN A 320 12.52 -4.23 -5.29
N ARG A 321 13.69 -3.72 -5.78
CA ARG A 321 15.00 -4.19 -5.34
C ARG A 321 15.25 -3.91 -3.87
N GLU A 322 14.85 -2.74 -3.35
CA GLU A 322 14.95 -2.44 -1.93
C GLU A 322 14.12 -3.41 -1.09
N VAL A 323 12.88 -3.68 -1.49
CA VAL A 323 11.96 -4.55 -0.75
C VAL A 323 12.42 -6.00 -0.80
N CYS A 324 12.68 -6.55 -1.98
CA CYS A 324 13.02 -7.96 -2.16
C CYS A 324 14.51 -8.27 -1.91
N ASP A 325 15.41 -7.27 -2.06
CA ASP A 325 16.86 -7.50 -2.09
C ASP A 325 17.23 -8.49 -3.23
N ARG A 326 17.95 -9.56 -2.93
CA ARG A 326 18.29 -10.65 -3.86
C ARG A 326 17.27 -11.77 -3.91
N PHE A 327 16.15 -11.66 -3.19
CA PHE A 327 15.20 -12.75 -2.98
C PHE A 327 13.98 -12.69 -3.93
N ALA A 328 14.19 -12.18 -5.13
CA ALA A 328 13.24 -12.21 -6.24
C ALA A 328 13.97 -12.37 -7.57
N LEU A 329 13.29 -12.82 -8.59
CA LEU A 329 13.69 -12.64 -9.98
C LEU A 329 13.28 -11.24 -10.42
N PHE A 330 14.17 -10.55 -11.15
CA PHE A 330 13.92 -9.17 -11.57
C PHE A 330 13.90 -9.07 -13.09
N PHE A 331 12.75 -8.70 -13.63
CA PHE A 331 12.56 -8.54 -15.07
C PHE A 331 12.47 -7.06 -15.47
N LYS A 332 12.99 -6.72 -16.64
CA LYS A 332 12.95 -5.39 -17.23
C LYS A 332 11.89 -5.26 -18.33
N ASP A 333 11.63 -6.36 -19.00
CA ASP A 333 10.69 -6.42 -20.11
C ASP A 333 9.95 -7.78 -20.14
N ALA A 334 9.04 -7.94 -21.11
CA ALA A 334 8.25 -9.14 -21.27
C ALA A 334 9.10 -10.38 -21.60
N ARG A 335 10.25 -10.23 -22.27
CA ARG A 335 11.13 -11.34 -22.62
C ARG A 335 11.83 -11.90 -21.38
N ASP A 336 12.35 -11.02 -20.54
CA ASP A 336 12.97 -11.41 -19.27
C ASP A 336 11.97 -12.22 -18.44
N LEU A 337 10.76 -11.67 -18.23
CA LEU A 337 9.72 -12.34 -17.45
C LEU A 337 9.27 -13.66 -18.07
N SER A 338 9.14 -13.73 -19.40
CA SER A 338 8.78 -14.98 -20.10
C SER A 338 9.82 -16.06 -19.86
N ALA A 339 11.12 -15.71 -19.91
CA ALA A 339 12.21 -16.63 -19.59
C ALA A 339 12.19 -17.08 -18.13
N ASP A 340 11.95 -16.15 -17.20
CA ASP A 340 11.83 -16.46 -15.77
C ASP A 340 10.67 -17.45 -15.52
N ILE A 341 9.49 -17.26 -16.12
CA ILE A 341 8.34 -18.15 -15.97
C ILE A 341 8.70 -19.57 -16.43
N GLN A 342 9.37 -19.72 -17.58
CA GLN A 342 9.77 -21.02 -18.09
C GLN A 342 10.81 -21.70 -17.19
N SER A 343 11.79 -20.94 -16.71
CA SER A 343 12.82 -21.42 -15.78
C SER A 343 12.22 -21.92 -14.46
N LEU A 344 11.31 -21.12 -13.88
CA LEU A 344 10.61 -21.48 -12.65
C LEU A 344 9.82 -22.79 -12.77
N GLU A 345 9.17 -23.01 -13.92
CA GLU A 345 8.39 -24.22 -14.15
C GLU A 345 9.29 -25.43 -14.40
N ALA A 346 10.43 -25.24 -15.05
CA ALA A 346 11.37 -26.33 -15.33
C ALA A 346 12.05 -26.86 -14.06
N CYS A 347 12.49 -26.00 -13.16
CA CYS A 347 13.25 -26.35 -11.95
C CYS A 347 12.79 -25.60 -10.70
N PRO A 348 11.54 -25.79 -10.21
CA PRO A 348 11.01 -24.97 -9.11
C PRO A 348 11.82 -25.05 -7.81
N ALA A 349 12.46 -26.20 -7.55
CA ALA A 349 13.25 -26.41 -6.32
C ALA A 349 14.50 -25.53 -6.24
N GLU A 350 15.06 -25.11 -7.37
CA GLU A 350 16.24 -24.22 -7.40
C GLU A 350 15.93 -22.83 -6.82
N TYR A 351 14.66 -22.45 -6.78
CA TYR A 351 14.21 -21.12 -6.31
C TYR A 351 13.68 -21.12 -4.88
N ASP A 352 13.77 -22.24 -4.15
CA ASP A 352 13.27 -22.32 -2.77
C ASP A 352 14.00 -21.39 -1.80
N GLU A 353 15.29 -21.14 -2.04
CA GLU A 353 16.04 -20.18 -1.23
C GLU A 353 15.58 -18.73 -1.45
N LEU A 354 15.13 -18.37 -2.65
CA LEU A 354 14.50 -17.05 -2.90
C LEU A 354 13.20 -16.92 -2.12
N ARG A 355 12.34 -17.93 -2.16
CA ARG A 355 11.08 -17.99 -1.43
C ARG A 355 11.27 -17.85 0.07
N LYS A 356 12.19 -18.63 0.65
CA LYS A 356 12.53 -18.58 2.08
C LYS A 356 13.13 -17.23 2.47
N GLY A 357 14.03 -16.70 1.66
CA GLY A 357 14.70 -15.43 1.89
C GLY A 357 13.72 -14.26 1.85
N ALA A 358 12.83 -14.20 0.85
CA ALA A 358 11.76 -13.20 0.76
C ALA A 358 10.85 -13.22 2.00
N TYR A 359 10.39 -14.40 2.40
CA TYR A 359 9.58 -14.58 3.62
C TYR A 359 10.30 -14.07 4.88
N ASN A 360 11.54 -14.50 5.09
CA ASN A 360 12.31 -14.11 6.28
C ASN A 360 12.55 -12.60 6.31
N ARG A 361 12.82 -12.00 5.15
CA ARG A 361 13.00 -10.55 5.02
C ARG A 361 11.72 -9.79 5.36
N ALA A 362 10.58 -10.19 4.80
CA ALA A 362 9.28 -9.58 5.11
C ALA A 362 8.97 -9.69 6.61
N LYS A 363 9.17 -10.87 7.21
CA LYS A 363 8.92 -11.13 8.63
C LYS A 363 9.80 -10.30 9.56
N THR A 364 11.06 -10.05 9.20
CA THR A 364 12.02 -9.37 10.10
C THR A 364 12.05 -7.85 9.90
N LYS A 365 12.09 -7.37 8.65
CA LYS A 365 12.25 -5.94 8.35
C LYS A 365 10.94 -5.20 8.17
N TYR A 366 9.88 -5.89 7.76
CA TYR A 366 8.61 -5.28 7.37
C TYR A 366 7.44 -5.73 8.26
N SER A 367 7.70 -6.31 9.45
CA SER A 367 6.62 -6.66 10.37
C SER A 367 5.95 -5.41 10.93
N TRP A 368 4.62 -5.43 11.09
CA TRP A 368 3.91 -4.33 11.75
C TRP A 368 4.44 -4.05 13.16
N ASN A 369 4.88 -5.08 13.89
CA ASN A 369 5.49 -4.88 15.21
C ASN A 369 6.76 -4.02 15.15
N HIS A 370 7.57 -4.15 14.10
CA HIS A 370 8.74 -3.31 13.89
C HIS A 370 8.33 -1.88 13.55
N VAL A 371 7.45 -1.72 12.56
CA VAL A 371 6.96 -0.41 12.09
C VAL A 371 6.31 0.40 13.22
N VAL A 372 5.46 -0.23 14.01
CA VAL A 372 4.79 0.39 15.16
C VAL A 372 5.80 0.90 16.19
N LYS A 373 6.84 0.10 16.52
CA LYS A 373 7.90 0.52 17.44
C LYS A 373 8.68 1.72 16.93
N GLU A 374 8.99 1.76 15.63
CA GLU A 374 9.68 2.89 15.01
C GLU A 374 8.83 4.17 15.09
N TYR A 375 7.53 4.08 14.78
CA TYR A 375 6.62 5.23 14.93
C TYR A 375 6.43 5.64 16.39
N GLY A 376 6.31 4.70 17.32
CA GLY A 376 6.23 4.99 18.75
C GLY A 376 7.48 5.72 19.26
N ALA A 377 8.67 5.27 18.85
CA ALA A 377 9.94 5.92 19.19
C ALA A 377 10.03 7.34 18.59
N LEU A 378 9.64 7.50 17.32
CA LEU A 378 9.63 8.79 16.63
C LEU A 378 8.71 9.79 17.35
N ILE A 379 7.48 9.39 17.64
CA ILE A 379 6.49 10.23 18.30
C ILE A 379 6.95 10.58 19.73
N SER A 380 7.52 9.63 20.46
CA SER A 380 8.06 9.87 21.80
C SER A 380 9.22 10.86 21.80
N ALA A 381 10.05 10.88 20.76
CA ALA A 381 11.14 11.83 20.60
C ALA A 381 10.64 13.24 20.25
N GLU A 382 9.62 13.34 19.40
CA GLU A 382 9.03 14.62 18.96
C GLU A 382 8.22 15.32 20.06
N LEU A 383 7.75 14.61 21.07
CA LEU A 383 6.90 15.13 22.13
C LEU A 383 7.67 15.45 23.43
N LYS A 384 8.97 15.18 23.46
CA LYS A 384 9.90 15.63 24.52
C LYS A 384 10.40 17.03 24.24
#